data_2490dfb6e9424298fc583020f26b5557
#
_entry.id   2490dfb6e9424298fc583020f26b5557
#
_cell.length_a   1.000
_cell.length_b   1.000
_cell.length_c   1.000
_cell.angle_alpha   90.00
_cell.angle_beta   90.00
_cell.angle_gamma   90.00
#
_symmetry.space_group_name_H-M   'P 1'
#
loop_
_entity.id
_entity.type
_entity.pdbx_description
1 polymer ?
#
loop_
_entity_poly.entity_id
_entity_poly.type
_entity_poly.pdbx_seq_one_letter_code
_entity_poly.pdbx_strand_id
1 'polypeptide(L)'
;MFARVETSTAQPSEIDDVISSYHHTVGLVRTLPGNMGGYVLVSRDVGEVLSVTFWNSEEDRTVAESEFEASPHRGSISSYGVAMQESLKTS
;
A
#
# COMPACT_ATOMS: atom_id res chain seq x y z
N MET A 1 1.01 12.74 9.33
CA MET A 1 0.64 11.70 8.35
C MET A 1 1.77 10.70 8.17
N PHE A 2 1.42 9.45 8.05
CA PHE A 2 2.37 8.37 7.84
C PHE A 2 1.99 7.57 6.60
N ALA A 3 2.98 7.05 5.89
CA ALA A 3 2.79 6.19 4.75
C ALA A 3 3.34 4.79 5.07
N ARG A 4 2.55 3.77 4.75
CA ARG A 4 2.99 2.38 4.81
C ARG A 4 3.19 1.90 3.38
N VAL A 5 4.37 1.40 3.09
CA VAL A 5 4.72 0.90 1.76
C VAL A 5 5.07 -0.58 1.87
N GLU A 6 4.37 -1.39 1.13
CA GLU A 6 4.69 -2.81 0.99
C GLU A 6 5.12 -3.08 -0.45
N THR A 7 6.27 -3.70 -0.62
CA THR A 7 6.87 -3.97 -1.93
C THR A 7 7.01 -5.47 -2.13
N SER A 8 6.50 -5.98 -3.22
CA SER A 8 6.68 -7.38 -3.62
C SER A 8 7.28 -7.45 -5.01
N THR A 9 8.07 -8.50 -5.25
CA THR A 9 8.50 -8.87 -6.60
C THR A 9 7.67 -10.06 -7.07
N ALA A 10 7.36 -10.12 -8.36
CA ALA A 10 6.52 -11.17 -8.90
C ALA A 10 7.00 -11.58 -10.29
N GLN A 11 6.82 -12.86 -10.61
CA GLN A 11 7.03 -13.35 -11.97
C GLN A 11 5.94 -12.76 -12.87
N PRO A 12 6.19 -12.62 -14.19
CA PRO A 12 5.17 -12.09 -15.10
C PRO A 12 3.81 -12.80 -15.02
N SER A 13 3.82 -14.10 -14.76
CA SER A 13 2.59 -14.89 -14.61
C SER A 13 1.84 -14.63 -13.32
N GLU A 14 2.48 -13.99 -12.33
CA GLU A 14 1.92 -13.76 -11.00
C GLU A 14 1.53 -12.30 -10.74
N ILE A 15 2.00 -11.38 -11.59
CA ILE A 15 1.83 -9.94 -11.35
C ILE A 15 0.36 -9.56 -11.14
N ASP A 16 -0.53 -10.06 -11.99
CA ASP A 16 -1.95 -9.69 -11.90
C ASP A 16 -2.59 -10.22 -10.61
N ASP A 17 -2.15 -11.38 -10.14
CA ASP A 17 -2.63 -11.93 -8.86
C ASP A 17 -2.16 -11.07 -7.68
N VAL A 18 -0.91 -10.61 -7.71
CA VAL A 18 -0.37 -9.73 -6.67
C VAL A 18 -1.09 -8.39 -6.67
N ILE A 19 -1.32 -7.81 -7.85
CA ILE A 19 -2.08 -6.56 -8.00
C ILE A 19 -3.47 -6.71 -7.39
N SER A 20 -4.17 -7.80 -7.73
CA SER A 20 -5.52 -8.06 -7.21
C SER A 20 -5.53 -8.22 -5.70
N SER A 21 -4.55 -8.91 -5.14
CA SER A 21 -4.41 -9.11 -3.71
C SER A 21 -4.19 -7.78 -2.99
N TYR A 22 -3.28 -6.95 -3.50
CA TYR A 22 -2.99 -5.64 -2.92
C TYR A 22 -4.18 -4.70 -3.05
N HIS A 23 -4.84 -4.70 -4.19
CA HIS A 23 -6.04 -3.89 -4.42
C HIS A 23 -7.14 -4.25 -3.43
N HIS A 24 -7.34 -5.55 -3.19
CA HIS A 24 -8.32 -6.04 -2.23
C HIS A 24 -7.99 -5.54 -0.82
N THR A 25 -6.73 -5.67 -0.40
CA THR A 25 -6.29 -5.23 0.93
C THR A 25 -6.42 -3.72 1.11
N VAL A 26 -6.02 -2.94 0.10
CA VAL A 26 -6.18 -1.48 0.13
C VAL A 26 -7.66 -1.11 0.27
N GLY A 27 -8.54 -1.84 -0.42
CA GLY A 27 -9.98 -1.65 -0.31
C GLY A 27 -10.53 -1.93 1.08
N LEU A 28 -10.01 -2.97 1.74
CA LEU A 28 -10.42 -3.31 3.10
C LEU A 28 -9.99 -2.24 4.10
N VAL A 29 -8.75 -1.78 4.04
CA VAL A 29 -8.23 -0.83 5.02
C VAL A 29 -8.77 0.58 4.83
N ARG A 30 -9.38 0.88 3.69
CA ARG A 30 -10.01 2.18 3.43
C ARG A 30 -11.05 2.57 4.48
N THR A 31 -11.70 1.59 5.06
CA THR A 31 -12.78 1.81 6.05
C THR A 31 -12.25 1.92 7.47
N LEU A 32 -10.96 1.68 7.68
CA LEU A 32 -10.38 1.73 9.01
C LEU A 32 -10.12 3.16 9.47
N PRO A 33 -10.21 3.42 10.79
CA PRO A 33 -9.95 4.75 11.31
C PRO A 33 -8.57 5.26 10.92
N GLY A 34 -8.50 6.53 10.53
CA GLY A 34 -7.25 7.19 10.21
C GLY A 34 -6.68 6.90 8.83
N ASN A 35 -7.32 6.03 8.04
CA ASN A 35 -6.87 5.81 6.67
C ASN A 35 -7.20 7.02 5.80
N MET A 36 -6.21 7.48 5.03
CA MET A 36 -6.32 8.66 4.18
C MET A 36 -6.18 8.32 2.70
N GLY A 37 -6.39 7.06 2.34
CA GLY A 37 -6.31 6.60 0.97
C GLY A 37 -5.09 5.73 0.70
N GLY A 38 -4.94 5.31 -0.54
CA GLY A 38 -3.82 4.46 -0.92
C GLY A 38 -3.76 4.23 -2.41
N TYR A 39 -2.65 3.61 -2.84
CA TYR A 39 -2.39 3.29 -4.24
C TYR A 39 -1.81 1.90 -4.33
N VAL A 40 -2.07 1.24 -5.46
CA VAL A 40 -1.31 0.06 -5.88
C VAL A 40 -0.54 0.48 -7.11
N LEU A 41 0.77 0.38 -7.04
CA LEU A 41 1.69 0.78 -8.10
C LEU A 41 2.34 -0.46 -8.68
N VAL A 42 2.54 -0.49 -9.99
CA VAL A 42 3.15 -1.65 -10.65
C VAL A 42 4.20 -1.20 -11.65
N SER A 43 5.33 -1.90 -11.65
CA SER A 43 6.32 -1.82 -12.72
C SER A 43 6.44 -3.21 -13.34
N ARG A 44 5.82 -3.39 -14.50
CA ARG A 44 5.82 -4.70 -15.17
C ARG A 44 7.20 -5.05 -15.71
N ASP A 45 7.99 -4.05 -16.03
CA ASP A 45 9.35 -4.26 -16.56
C ASP A 45 10.25 -4.95 -15.56
N VAL A 46 10.16 -4.56 -14.29
CA VAL A 46 10.99 -5.15 -13.24
C VAL A 46 10.25 -6.17 -12.38
N GLY A 47 8.97 -6.35 -12.62
CA GLY A 47 8.16 -7.30 -11.84
C GLY A 47 7.94 -6.86 -10.41
N GLU A 48 7.68 -5.56 -10.19
CA GLU A 48 7.51 -5.01 -8.86
C GLU A 48 6.10 -4.47 -8.67
N VAL A 49 5.50 -4.80 -7.53
CA VAL A 49 4.18 -4.29 -7.15
C VAL A 49 4.29 -3.69 -5.76
N LEU A 50 3.79 -2.47 -5.60
CA LEU A 50 3.78 -1.76 -4.33
C LEU A 50 2.35 -1.46 -3.91
N SER A 51 2.06 -1.59 -2.62
CA SER A 51 0.89 -0.96 -2.03
C SER A 51 1.34 0.18 -1.13
N VAL A 52 0.74 1.34 -1.30
CA VAL A 52 1.03 2.52 -0.50
C VAL A 52 -0.25 2.97 0.16
N THR A 53 -0.28 2.99 1.48
CA THR A 53 -1.45 3.47 2.23
C THR A 53 -1.02 4.61 3.14
N PHE A 54 -1.90 5.61 3.27
CA PHE A 54 -1.63 6.80 4.07
C PHE A 54 -2.50 6.79 5.33
N TRP A 55 -1.91 7.20 6.43
CA TRP A 55 -2.53 7.12 7.75
C TRP A 55 -2.36 8.43 8.51
N ASN A 56 -3.39 8.79 9.23
CA ASN A 56 -3.40 10.03 10.01
C ASN A 56 -2.34 9.99 11.12
N SER A 57 -2.14 8.83 11.73
CA SER A 57 -1.15 8.63 12.78
C SER A 57 -0.46 7.27 12.64
N GLU A 58 0.67 7.12 13.30
CA GLU A 58 1.38 5.84 13.35
C GLU A 58 0.57 4.78 14.09
N GLU A 59 -0.18 5.19 15.10
CA GLU A 59 -1.05 4.28 15.86
C GLU A 59 -2.13 3.68 14.96
N ASP A 60 -2.79 4.49 14.15
CA ASP A 60 -3.81 4.02 13.22
C ASP A 60 -3.23 3.02 12.23
N ARG A 61 -2.03 3.28 11.72
CA ARG A 61 -1.32 2.35 10.85
C ARG A 61 -1.06 1.02 11.54
N THR A 62 -0.64 1.06 12.81
CA THR A 62 -0.34 -0.14 13.58
C THR A 62 -1.58 -0.99 13.79
N VAL A 63 -2.70 -0.36 14.11
CA VAL A 63 -3.98 -1.07 14.31
C VAL A 63 -4.40 -1.81 13.03
N ALA A 64 -4.12 -1.24 11.87
CA ALA A 64 -4.49 -1.82 10.58
C ALA A 64 -3.57 -2.97 10.15
N GLU A 65 -2.45 -3.19 10.83
CA GLU A 65 -1.44 -4.15 10.39
C GLU A 65 -2.00 -5.57 10.28
N SER A 66 -2.95 -5.96 11.14
CA SER A 66 -3.56 -7.28 11.09
C SER A 66 -4.28 -7.57 9.77
N GLU A 67 -4.84 -6.55 9.13
CA GLU A 67 -5.50 -6.70 7.83
C GLU A 67 -4.49 -7.01 6.73
N PHE A 68 -3.31 -6.34 6.80
CA PHE A 68 -2.24 -6.60 5.85
C PHE A 68 -1.61 -7.97 6.04
N GLU A 69 -1.53 -8.45 7.29
CA GLU A 69 -0.98 -9.77 7.59
C GLU A 69 -1.81 -10.90 7.00
N ALA A 70 -3.09 -10.67 6.77
CA ALA A 70 -3.98 -11.65 6.17
C ALA A 70 -3.79 -11.77 4.65
N SER A 71 -3.01 -10.88 4.02
CA SER A 71 -2.77 -10.94 2.59
C SER A 71 -1.93 -12.16 2.21
N PRO A 72 -2.31 -12.91 1.14
CA PRO A 72 -1.52 -14.05 0.69
C PRO A 72 -0.19 -13.65 0.03
N HIS A 73 -0.06 -12.40 -0.39
CA HIS A 73 1.15 -11.89 -1.04
C HIS A 73 1.79 -10.82 -0.15
N ARG A 74 2.68 -11.26 0.73
CA ARG A 74 3.39 -10.35 1.62
C ARG A 74 4.74 -9.99 1.04
N GLY A 75 5.09 -8.72 1.17
CA GLY A 75 6.36 -8.20 0.72
C GLY A 75 7.13 -7.52 1.86
N SER A 76 8.16 -6.79 1.48
CA SER A 76 8.93 -5.95 2.41
C SER A 76 8.13 -4.72 2.78
N ILE A 77 8.10 -4.41 4.08
CA ILE A 77 7.30 -3.32 4.61
C ILE A 77 8.21 -2.21 5.10
N SER A 78 7.90 -0.98 4.71
CA SER A 78 8.56 0.22 5.20
C SER A 78 7.53 1.24 5.60
N SER A 79 7.84 2.02 6.63
CA SER A 79 6.97 3.09 7.11
C SER A 79 7.71 4.40 7.03
N TYR A 80 7.01 5.45 6.61
CA TYR A 80 7.58 6.77 6.42
C TYR A 80 6.68 7.82 7.05
N GLY A 81 7.28 8.79 7.74
CA GLY A 81 6.57 10.02 8.06
C GLY A 81 6.47 10.87 6.79
N VAL A 82 5.34 11.47 6.57
CA VAL A 82 5.15 12.37 5.42
C VAL A 82 5.56 13.78 5.85
N ALA A 83 6.68 14.25 5.29
CA ALA A 83 7.23 15.57 5.64
C ALA A 83 6.51 16.71 4.93
N MET A 84 6.02 16.46 3.72
CA MET A 84 5.35 17.49 2.92
C MET A 84 4.34 16.81 1.99
N GLN A 85 3.20 17.48 1.81
CA GLN A 85 2.19 17.04 0.86
C GLN A 85 1.76 18.23 0.03
N GLU A 86 1.83 18.07 -1.29
CA GLU A 86 1.37 19.07 -2.24
C GLU A 86 0.44 18.42 -3.25
N SER A 87 -0.59 19.16 -3.65
CA SER A 87 -1.44 18.72 -4.75
C SER A 87 -0.71 18.98 -6.06
N LEU A 88 -0.58 17.97 -6.89
CA LEU A 88 -0.05 18.14 -8.23
C LEU A 88 -1.13 18.75 -9.12
N LYS A 89 -0.79 19.88 -9.73
CA LYS A 89 -1.67 20.53 -10.69
C LYS A 89 -1.31 20.02 -12.08
N THR A 90 -2.31 19.46 -12.76
CA THR A 90 -2.19 19.17 -14.18
C THR A 90 -2.75 20.35 -14.94
N SER A 91 -1.95 20.92 -15.77
CA SER A 91 -2.36 22.02 -16.63
C SER A 91 -2.92 21.49 -17.94
#